data_782e25acbcf82234e3f982c432044f83
#
_entry.id   782e25acbcf82234e3f982c432044f83
#
_cell.length_a   1.000
_cell.length_b   1.000
_cell.length_c   1.000
_cell.angle_alpha   90.00
_cell.angle_beta   90.00
_cell.angle_gamma   90.00
#
_symmetry.space_group_name_H-M   'P 1'
#
loop_
_entity.id
_entity.type
_entity.pdbx_description
1 polymer ?
#
loop_
_entity_poly.entity_id
_entity_poly.type
_entity_poly.pdbx_seq_one_letter_code
_entity_poly.pdbx_strand_id
1 'polypeptide(L)'
;MKEHSSATRQPRAPLSSTRTGPAWGLLGVAAFSLTVPLTRITVAEGGMSPLFVASARAVVATFLAATALLVTRQPLPRGRQWIRLGVVAAGVVAGFPLLTSFALTMTSAGHSAVVIALLPAATAVLAVLRTEERPPRAFWWAAATGAVAAVGFAVFHGGGFAGLQWPDLLLFGAVVAAAAAYAEGGLLARELGPWQTISWALVLSAPLMAVLSGIAVAAQPLTASPAQWASFAYLGVVSMFLGFLAWYRGLAYGPMAQVSQIQLVQPVLTLGWAALLLGESLTLSTALGALAVIACAGGAVRTRLARPTPDAASPLGSGVLRRGSVPPPERVSGATARRGAAPGAPEQRSDPAPASADR
;
A
#
# COMPACT_ATOMS: atom_id res chain seq x y z
N MET A 1 -27.71 -47.06 0.62
CA MET A 1 -26.84 -46.24 1.49
C MET A 1 -26.46 -45.01 0.70
N LYS A 2 -27.03 -43.85 1.06
CA LYS A 2 -26.82 -42.58 0.34
C LYS A 2 -25.70 -41.82 1.07
N GLU A 3 -24.55 -41.63 0.41
CA GLU A 3 -23.48 -40.78 0.92
C GLU A 3 -23.88 -39.32 0.76
N HIS A 4 -24.11 -38.66 1.89
CA HIS A 4 -24.22 -37.21 1.95
C HIS A 4 -22.83 -36.59 1.88
N SER A 5 -22.45 -36.10 0.72
CA SER A 5 -21.30 -35.20 0.56
C SER A 5 -21.63 -33.86 1.20
N SER A 6 -21.18 -33.66 2.43
CA SER A 6 -21.23 -32.37 3.11
C SER A 6 -20.15 -31.46 2.55
N ALA A 7 -20.50 -30.72 1.51
CA ALA A 7 -19.69 -29.58 1.04
C ALA A 7 -19.67 -28.51 2.14
N THR A 8 -18.57 -28.42 2.85
CA THR A 8 -18.29 -27.37 3.85
C THR A 8 -18.30 -26.02 3.14
N ARG A 9 -19.40 -25.29 3.25
CA ARG A 9 -19.48 -23.89 2.84
C ARG A 9 -18.51 -23.10 3.71
N GLN A 10 -17.37 -22.71 3.13
CA GLN A 10 -16.53 -21.66 3.73
C GLN A 10 -17.40 -20.41 3.96
N PRO A 11 -17.36 -19.81 5.15
CA PRO A 11 -18.08 -18.57 5.40
C PRO A 11 -17.49 -17.49 4.48
N ARG A 12 -18.27 -17.02 3.50
CA ARG A 12 -17.93 -15.80 2.78
C ARG A 12 -17.87 -14.68 3.81
N ALA A 13 -16.67 -14.12 4.01
CA ALA A 13 -16.52 -12.90 4.79
C ALA A 13 -17.54 -11.85 4.30
N PRO A 14 -18.25 -11.16 5.20
CA PRO A 14 -19.22 -10.16 4.80
C PRO A 14 -18.51 -9.11 3.97
N LEU A 15 -19.05 -8.81 2.78
CA LEU A 15 -18.65 -7.69 1.93
C LEU A 15 -18.92 -6.42 2.75
N SER A 16 -17.95 -6.01 3.56
CA SER A 16 -17.99 -4.75 4.28
C SER A 16 -18.10 -3.63 3.25
N SER A 17 -19.05 -2.75 3.45
CA SER A 17 -19.54 -1.73 2.54
C SER A 17 -18.43 -1.09 1.70
N THR A 18 -18.64 -1.02 0.39
CA THR A 18 -17.78 -0.41 -0.63
C THR A 18 -17.40 1.06 -0.32
N ARG A 19 -17.96 1.68 0.72
CA ARG A 19 -17.73 3.05 1.15
C ARG A 19 -16.65 3.21 2.22
N THR A 20 -16.30 2.17 2.98
CA THR A 20 -15.36 2.28 4.12
C THR A 20 -13.90 2.39 3.68
N GLY A 21 -13.49 1.69 2.62
CA GLY A 21 -12.13 1.75 2.10
C GLY A 21 -11.70 3.17 1.67
N PRO A 22 -12.48 3.86 0.80
CA PRO A 22 -12.19 5.23 0.41
C PRO A 22 -12.15 6.23 1.57
N ALA A 23 -13.02 6.08 2.58
CA ALA A 23 -13.02 6.95 3.76
C ALA A 23 -11.73 6.79 4.59
N TRP A 24 -11.27 5.57 4.83
CA TRP A 24 -9.99 5.31 5.48
C TRP A 24 -8.81 5.83 4.65
N GLY A 25 -8.85 5.66 3.32
CA GLY A 25 -7.85 6.21 2.41
C GLY A 25 -7.77 7.74 2.50
N LEU A 26 -8.93 8.43 2.52
CA LEU A 26 -9.00 9.89 2.64
C LEU A 26 -8.45 10.37 4.00
N LEU A 27 -8.76 9.66 5.09
CA LEU A 27 -8.21 9.97 6.42
C LEU A 27 -6.67 9.85 6.41
N GLY A 28 -6.13 8.80 5.80
CA GLY A 28 -4.68 8.63 5.64
C GLY A 28 -4.05 9.75 4.82
N VAL A 29 -4.66 10.11 3.69
CA VAL A 29 -4.20 11.20 2.83
C VAL A 29 -4.25 12.55 3.54
N ALA A 30 -5.31 12.83 4.29
CA ALA A 30 -5.43 14.05 5.10
C ALA A 30 -4.29 14.12 6.15
N ALA A 31 -4.00 13.01 6.84
CA ALA A 31 -2.88 12.93 7.77
C ALA A 31 -1.52 13.14 7.06
N PHE A 32 -1.33 12.55 5.89
CA PHE A 32 -0.08 12.69 5.14
C PHE A 32 0.11 14.08 4.51
N SER A 33 -0.97 14.80 4.19
CA SER A 33 -0.89 16.12 3.58
C SER A 33 -0.17 17.15 4.42
N LEU A 34 -0.23 17.01 5.75
CA LEU A 34 0.50 17.86 6.71
C LEU A 34 1.97 17.46 6.89
N THR A 35 2.40 16.28 6.40
CA THR A 35 3.76 15.77 6.63
C THR A 35 4.84 16.73 6.13
N VAL A 36 4.71 17.22 4.90
CA VAL A 36 5.71 18.11 4.28
C VAL A 36 5.76 19.47 4.97
N PRO A 37 4.65 20.20 5.17
CA PRO A 37 4.68 21.48 5.86
C PRO A 37 5.22 21.38 7.31
N LEU A 38 4.78 20.37 8.07
CA LEU A 38 5.25 20.20 9.45
C LEU A 38 6.72 19.74 9.52
N THR A 39 7.19 18.94 8.55
CA THR A 39 8.63 18.64 8.44
C THR A 39 9.41 19.94 8.17
N ARG A 40 8.93 20.81 7.28
CA ARG A 40 9.57 22.10 7.00
C ARG A 40 9.64 22.97 8.26
N ILE A 41 8.59 23.03 9.07
CA ILE A 41 8.59 23.74 10.36
C ILE A 41 9.65 23.16 11.32
N THR A 42 9.74 21.84 11.42
CA THR A 42 10.69 21.20 12.37
C THR A 42 12.16 21.39 11.99
N VAL A 43 12.48 21.43 10.68
CA VAL A 43 13.86 21.58 10.19
C VAL A 43 14.22 23.02 9.82
N ALA A 44 13.33 24.00 10.05
CA ALA A 44 13.61 25.43 9.83
C ALA A 44 14.78 25.90 10.70
N GLU A 45 15.31 27.09 10.41
CA GLU A 45 16.43 27.70 11.14
C GLU A 45 16.20 27.68 12.65
N GLY A 46 17.24 27.28 13.39
CA GLY A 46 17.16 27.10 14.85
C GLY A 46 16.31 25.89 15.29
N GLY A 47 15.87 25.05 14.34
CA GLY A 47 15.07 23.87 14.60
C GLY A 47 15.88 22.60 14.84
N MET A 48 15.17 21.48 14.73
CA MET A 48 15.75 20.14 14.88
C MET A 48 16.56 19.76 13.66
N SER A 49 17.66 19.00 13.83
CA SER A 49 18.41 18.48 12.70
C SER A 49 17.53 17.58 11.82
N PRO A 50 17.70 17.58 10.49
CA PRO A 50 16.89 16.75 9.59
C PRO A 50 17.06 15.25 9.88
N LEU A 51 18.24 14.84 10.33
CA LEU A 51 18.53 13.47 10.77
C LEU A 51 17.70 13.11 12.00
N PHE A 52 17.61 14.01 12.98
CA PHE A 52 16.78 13.80 14.17
C PHE A 52 15.31 13.69 13.82
N VAL A 53 14.78 14.65 13.04
CA VAL A 53 13.36 14.65 12.64
C VAL A 53 12.98 13.37 11.92
N ALA A 54 13.82 12.92 10.98
CA ALA A 54 13.56 11.72 10.19
C ALA A 54 13.61 10.43 11.04
N SER A 55 14.62 10.30 11.89
CA SER A 55 14.85 9.06 12.65
C SER A 55 14.02 9.01 13.93
N ALA A 56 13.98 10.07 14.72
CA ALA A 56 13.32 10.07 16.02
C ALA A 56 11.78 9.94 15.90
N ARG A 57 11.16 10.49 14.84
CA ARG A 57 9.73 10.25 14.60
C ARG A 57 9.41 8.77 14.38
N ALA A 58 10.32 8.02 13.76
CA ALA A 58 10.17 6.58 13.59
C ALA A 58 10.34 5.84 14.93
N VAL A 59 11.23 6.30 15.80
CA VAL A 59 11.38 5.75 17.17
C VAL A 59 10.10 5.96 17.98
N VAL A 60 9.52 7.16 17.94
CA VAL A 60 8.22 7.45 18.61
C VAL A 60 7.12 6.53 18.06
N ALA A 61 7.02 6.42 16.73
CA ALA A 61 6.04 5.54 16.09
C ALA A 61 6.27 4.06 16.43
N THR A 62 7.55 3.64 16.54
CA THR A 62 7.90 2.27 16.93
C THR A 62 7.44 1.95 18.35
N PHE A 63 7.58 2.89 19.29
CA PHE A 63 7.08 2.69 20.65
C PHE A 63 5.58 2.40 20.67
N LEU A 64 4.78 3.17 19.92
CA LEU A 64 3.36 2.96 19.78
C LEU A 64 3.04 1.62 19.09
N ALA A 65 3.75 1.32 18.01
CA ALA A 65 3.59 0.10 17.25
C ALA A 65 3.94 -1.15 18.09
N ALA A 66 5.07 -1.14 18.76
CA ALA A 66 5.52 -2.23 19.62
C ALA A 66 4.54 -2.48 20.77
N THR A 67 4.08 -1.41 21.42
CA THR A 67 3.07 -1.50 22.48
C THR A 67 1.79 -2.14 21.95
N ALA A 68 1.30 -1.69 20.80
CA ALA A 68 0.09 -2.25 20.17
C ALA A 68 0.27 -3.74 19.82
N LEU A 69 1.42 -4.13 19.23
CA LEU A 69 1.72 -5.53 18.89
C LEU A 69 1.80 -6.43 20.12
N LEU A 70 2.44 -5.96 21.20
CA LEU A 70 2.60 -6.70 22.46
C LEU A 70 1.25 -6.87 23.17
N VAL A 71 0.48 -5.78 23.35
CA VAL A 71 -0.83 -5.83 24.02
C VAL A 71 -1.80 -6.75 23.27
N THR A 72 -1.79 -6.70 21.93
CA THR A 72 -2.67 -7.53 21.11
C THR A 72 -2.09 -8.91 20.79
N ARG A 73 -0.88 -9.22 21.28
CA ARG A 73 -0.19 -10.51 21.12
C ARG A 73 -0.15 -10.98 19.67
N GLN A 74 0.27 -10.07 18.76
CA GLN A 74 0.31 -10.38 17.34
C GLN A 74 1.38 -11.42 17.00
N PRO A 75 1.07 -12.35 16.06
CA PRO A 75 2.05 -13.35 15.63
C PRO A 75 3.20 -12.69 14.86
N LEU A 76 4.39 -13.25 15.00
CA LEU A 76 5.57 -12.81 14.26
C LEU A 76 5.41 -13.10 12.75
N PRO A 77 5.86 -12.19 11.89
CA PRO A 77 5.96 -12.43 10.45
C PRO A 77 6.82 -13.67 10.13
N ARG A 78 6.53 -14.32 9.00
CA ARG A 78 7.18 -15.59 8.63
C ARG A 78 7.94 -15.48 7.31
N GLY A 79 9.11 -16.10 7.24
CA GLY A 79 9.87 -16.29 6.03
C GLY A 79 10.03 -15.01 5.19
N ARG A 80 9.55 -15.02 3.95
CA ARG A 80 9.66 -13.92 2.99
C ARG A 80 8.94 -12.63 3.40
N GLN A 81 8.02 -12.68 4.38
CA GLN A 81 7.35 -11.48 4.88
C GLN A 81 8.35 -10.50 5.51
N TRP A 82 9.42 -10.99 6.14
CA TRP A 82 10.47 -10.12 6.70
C TRP A 82 11.22 -9.32 5.62
N ILE A 83 11.51 -9.93 4.47
CA ILE A 83 12.16 -9.22 3.35
C ILE A 83 11.23 -8.13 2.81
N ARG A 84 9.95 -8.45 2.66
CA ARG A 84 8.93 -7.51 2.19
C ARG A 84 8.69 -6.38 3.18
N LEU A 85 8.68 -6.67 4.49
CA LEU A 85 8.67 -5.66 5.55
C LEU A 85 9.93 -4.80 5.51
N GLY A 86 11.09 -5.36 5.16
CA GLY A 86 12.32 -4.63 4.91
C GLY A 86 12.18 -3.58 3.82
N VAL A 87 11.49 -3.90 2.71
CA VAL A 87 11.18 -2.92 1.64
C VAL A 87 10.27 -1.81 2.16
N VAL A 88 9.24 -2.16 2.94
CA VAL A 88 8.34 -1.16 3.56
C VAL A 88 9.11 -0.28 4.53
N ALA A 89 9.93 -0.86 5.40
CA ALA A 89 10.75 -0.14 6.37
C ALA A 89 11.78 0.79 5.69
N ALA A 90 12.50 0.27 4.70
CA ALA A 90 13.48 1.06 3.93
C ALA A 90 12.83 2.20 3.15
N GLY A 91 11.60 2.02 2.64
CA GLY A 91 10.92 3.04 1.85
C GLY A 91 10.23 4.10 2.69
N VAL A 92 9.25 3.74 3.53
CA VAL A 92 8.41 4.73 4.22
C VAL A 92 8.84 5.04 5.65
N VAL A 93 9.61 4.18 6.31
CA VAL A 93 10.10 4.48 7.67
C VAL A 93 11.45 5.18 7.63
N ALA A 94 12.36 4.77 6.76
CA ALA A 94 13.70 5.35 6.63
C ALA A 94 13.81 6.30 5.43
N GLY A 95 13.67 5.79 4.21
CA GLY A 95 14.01 6.49 2.97
C GLY A 95 13.23 7.78 2.76
N PHE A 96 11.90 7.71 2.69
CA PHE A 96 11.09 8.91 2.49
C PHE A 96 11.31 9.97 3.60
N PRO A 97 11.30 9.63 4.89
CA PRO A 97 11.54 10.61 5.94
C PRO A 97 12.94 11.25 5.92
N LEU A 98 13.98 10.46 5.71
CA LEU A 98 15.34 10.98 5.63
C LEU A 98 15.49 11.92 4.43
N LEU A 99 15.15 11.45 3.25
CA LEU A 99 15.32 12.21 2.02
C LEU A 99 14.49 13.51 2.02
N THR A 100 13.24 13.46 2.49
CA THR A 100 12.39 14.67 2.57
C THR A 100 12.84 15.63 3.67
N SER A 101 13.30 15.16 4.83
CA SER A 101 13.79 16.04 5.89
C SER A 101 15.03 16.81 5.48
N PHE A 102 15.96 16.14 4.78
CA PHE A 102 17.13 16.83 4.22
C PHE A 102 16.77 17.76 3.07
N ALA A 103 15.90 17.36 2.14
CA ALA A 103 15.46 18.24 1.06
C ALA A 103 14.80 19.51 1.59
N LEU A 104 13.94 19.39 2.59
CA LEU A 104 13.18 20.51 3.17
C LEU A 104 14.01 21.50 3.99
N THR A 105 15.28 21.25 4.24
CA THR A 105 16.19 22.28 4.73
C THR A 105 16.59 23.28 3.63
N MET A 106 16.51 22.86 2.37
CA MET A 106 17.05 23.59 1.21
C MET A 106 15.98 24.05 0.22
N THR A 107 14.73 23.57 0.38
CA THR A 107 13.63 23.92 -0.55
C THR A 107 12.33 24.18 0.20
N SER A 108 11.34 24.79 -0.47
CA SER A 108 10.04 25.08 0.09
C SER A 108 9.13 23.85 0.18
N ALA A 109 8.12 23.92 1.04
CA ALA A 109 7.11 22.88 1.15
C ALA A 109 6.25 22.80 -0.12
N GLY A 110 5.94 23.94 -0.75
CA GLY A 110 5.19 24.00 -2.00
C GLY A 110 5.93 23.32 -3.16
N HIS A 111 7.23 23.62 -3.34
CA HIS A 111 8.06 22.95 -4.34
C HIS A 111 8.10 21.42 -4.12
N SER A 112 8.37 21.02 -2.88
CA SER A 112 8.39 19.59 -2.51
C SER A 112 7.06 18.90 -2.78
N ALA A 113 5.92 19.57 -2.52
CA ALA A 113 4.59 19.01 -2.77
C ALA A 113 4.36 18.69 -4.25
N VAL A 114 4.86 19.53 -5.16
CA VAL A 114 4.75 19.29 -6.62
C VAL A 114 5.56 18.09 -7.05
N VAL A 115 6.79 17.95 -6.59
CA VAL A 115 7.63 16.76 -6.91
C VAL A 115 7.01 15.48 -6.32
N ILE A 116 6.56 15.53 -5.07
CA ILE A 116 5.92 14.40 -4.40
C ILE A 116 4.57 14.04 -5.04
N ALA A 117 3.92 14.94 -5.78
CA ALA A 117 2.71 14.64 -6.54
C ALA A 117 2.89 13.52 -7.59
N LEU A 118 4.13 13.16 -7.92
CA LEU A 118 4.45 11.97 -8.72
C LEU A 118 4.18 10.63 -7.99
N LEU A 119 4.09 10.64 -6.68
CA LEU A 119 4.03 9.41 -5.87
C LEU A 119 2.91 8.44 -6.29
N PRO A 120 1.66 8.87 -6.61
CA PRO A 120 0.64 7.95 -7.09
C PRO A 120 1.00 7.26 -8.41
N ALA A 121 1.59 7.99 -9.37
CA ALA A 121 2.04 7.43 -10.63
C ALA A 121 3.21 6.46 -10.43
N ALA A 122 4.21 6.83 -9.64
CA ALA A 122 5.35 5.97 -9.31
C ALA A 122 4.90 4.70 -8.59
N THR A 123 3.94 4.80 -7.66
CA THR A 123 3.33 3.65 -6.98
C THR A 123 2.62 2.74 -7.98
N ALA A 124 1.87 3.30 -8.94
CA ALA A 124 1.20 2.53 -9.97
C ALA A 124 2.18 1.78 -10.87
N VAL A 125 3.28 2.44 -11.28
CA VAL A 125 4.36 1.81 -12.07
C VAL A 125 4.99 0.64 -11.30
N LEU A 126 5.40 0.86 -10.05
CA LEU A 126 6.03 -0.18 -9.25
C LEU A 126 5.08 -1.34 -8.91
N ALA A 127 3.79 -1.05 -8.70
CA ALA A 127 2.78 -2.09 -8.53
C ALA A 127 2.62 -2.94 -9.79
N VAL A 128 2.63 -2.34 -10.99
CA VAL A 128 2.59 -3.05 -12.27
C VAL A 128 3.82 -3.95 -12.44
N LEU A 129 5.01 -3.41 -12.18
CA LEU A 129 6.26 -4.19 -12.26
C LEU A 129 6.28 -5.35 -11.25
N ARG A 130 5.66 -5.15 -10.09
CA ARG A 130 5.62 -6.14 -9.00
C ARG A 130 4.60 -7.24 -9.23
N THR A 131 3.50 -6.96 -9.93
CA THR A 131 2.40 -7.89 -10.19
C THR A 131 2.45 -8.51 -11.60
N GLU A 132 3.47 -8.17 -12.40
CA GLU A 132 3.61 -8.61 -13.80
C GLU A 132 2.40 -8.25 -14.69
N GLU A 133 1.62 -7.26 -14.28
CA GLU A 133 0.51 -6.74 -15.07
C GLU A 133 1.03 -6.16 -16.39
N ARG A 134 0.22 -6.26 -17.46
CA ARG A 134 0.54 -5.66 -18.76
C ARG A 134 -0.40 -4.49 -19.04
N PRO A 135 -0.13 -3.30 -18.52
CA PRO A 135 -0.98 -2.14 -18.74
C PRO A 135 -0.92 -1.67 -20.20
N PRO A 136 -1.92 -0.90 -20.67
CA PRO A 136 -1.93 -0.35 -22.01
C PRO A 136 -0.79 0.68 -22.19
N ARG A 137 -0.41 0.92 -23.45
CA ARG A 137 0.62 1.92 -23.78
C ARG A 137 0.32 3.30 -23.21
N ALA A 138 -0.97 3.69 -23.15
CA ALA A 138 -1.42 4.94 -22.57
C ALA A 138 -1.00 5.13 -21.10
N PHE A 139 -0.91 4.05 -20.31
CA PHE A 139 -0.39 4.10 -18.94
C PHE A 139 1.07 4.58 -18.91
N TRP A 140 1.93 4.01 -19.75
CA TRP A 140 3.34 4.36 -19.82
C TRP A 140 3.57 5.79 -20.32
N TRP A 141 2.78 6.24 -21.30
CA TRP A 141 2.81 7.61 -21.76
C TRP A 141 2.38 8.60 -20.66
N ALA A 142 1.31 8.30 -19.92
CA ALA A 142 0.86 9.16 -18.83
C ALA A 142 1.87 9.21 -17.67
N ALA A 143 2.51 8.08 -17.32
CA ALA A 143 3.56 8.05 -16.31
C ALA A 143 4.81 8.82 -16.75
N ALA A 144 5.25 8.65 -18.02
CA ALA A 144 6.41 9.34 -18.57
C ALA A 144 6.17 10.86 -18.66
N THR A 145 5.01 11.31 -19.16
CA THR A 145 4.68 12.75 -19.21
C THR A 145 4.57 13.36 -17.82
N GLY A 146 4.07 12.63 -16.82
CA GLY A 146 4.08 13.06 -15.42
C GLY A 146 5.48 13.23 -14.87
N ALA A 147 6.39 12.29 -15.17
CA ALA A 147 7.79 12.40 -14.77
C ALA A 147 8.48 13.60 -15.44
N VAL A 148 8.27 13.80 -16.75
CA VAL A 148 8.81 14.97 -17.48
C VAL A 148 8.24 16.28 -16.92
N ALA A 149 6.94 16.33 -16.59
CA ALA A 149 6.33 17.53 -16.00
C ALA A 149 6.93 17.88 -14.65
N ALA A 150 7.18 16.88 -13.77
CA ALA A 150 7.79 17.11 -12.47
C ALA A 150 9.26 17.51 -12.56
N VAL A 151 10.03 16.85 -13.44
CA VAL A 151 11.44 17.23 -13.71
C VAL A 151 11.49 18.64 -14.31
N GLY A 152 10.65 18.93 -15.30
CA GLY A 152 10.54 20.26 -15.89
C GLY A 152 10.22 21.32 -14.84
N PHE A 153 9.23 21.06 -13.97
CA PHE A 153 8.91 21.97 -12.86
C PHE A 153 10.12 22.20 -11.94
N ALA A 154 10.83 21.15 -11.53
CA ALA A 154 12.01 21.25 -10.67
C ALA A 154 13.11 22.09 -11.31
N VAL A 155 13.40 21.87 -12.60
CA VAL A 155 14.41 22.64 -13.38
C VAL A 155 14.02 24.11 -13.49
N PHE A 156 12.77 24.42 -13.85
CA PHE A 156 12.34 25.82 -14.02
C PHE A 156 12.24 26.59 -12.70
N HIS A 157 11.89 25.92 -11.59
CA HIS A 157 11.85 26.55 -10.25
C HIS A 157 13.24 26.76 -9.65
N GLY A 158 14.21 25.92 -10.00
CA GLY A 158 15.59 26.00 -9.54
C GLY A 158 16.43 27.14 -10.13
N GLY A 159 15.83 28.04 -10.91
CA GLY A 159 16.55 29.20 -11.52
C GLY A 159 16.94 29.02 -12.99
N GLY A 160 16.24 28.16 -13.73
CA GLY A 160 16.42 27.94 -15.15
C GLY A 160 17.34 26.76 -15.50
N PHE A 161 18.01 26.83 -16.66
CA PHE A 161 18.84 25.73 -17.20
C PHE A 161 20.08 25.33 -16.37
N ALA A 162 20.21 25.82 -15.12
CA ALA A 162 21.26 25.39 -14.19
C ALA A 162 21.13 23.92 -13.76
N GLY A 163 20.07 23.22 -14.16
CA GLY A 163 19.87 21.80 -13.93
C GLY A 163 19.09 21.48 -12.66
N LEU A 164 18.87 20.19 -12.44
CA LEU A 164 18.30 19.65 -11.22
C LEU A 164 19.21 19.97 -10.03
N GLN A 165 18.62 20.50 -8.98
CA GLN A 165 19.35 20.77 -7.74
C GLN A 165 19.38 19.53 -6.84
N TRP A 166 20.32 19.50 -5.90
CA TRP A 166 20.46 18.41 -4.96
C TRP A 166 19.16 18.07 -4.19
N PRO A 167 18.36 19.05 -3.70
CA PRO A 167 17.06 18.78 -3.08
C PRO A 167 16.09 18.02 -3.97
N ASP A 168 16.07 18.31 -5.29
CA ASP A 168 15.19 17.62 -6.23
C ASP A 168 15.52 16.14 -6.35
N LEU A 169 16.82 15.80 -6.36
CA LEU A 169 17.28 14.41 -6.38
C LEU A 169 16.85 13.68 -5.12
N LEU A 170 16.92 14.34 -3.95
CA LEU A 170 16.43 13.78 -2.69
C LEU A 170 14.91 13.55 -2.74
N LEU A 171 14.14 14.49 -3.30
CA LEU A 171 12.68 14.36 -3.43
C LEU A 171 12.29 13.25 -4.41
N PHE A 172 12.96 13.12 -5.57
CA PHE A 172 12.73 12.01 -6.48
C PHE A 172 13.09 10.67 -5.84
N GLY A 173 14.21 10.61 -5.11
CA GLY A 173 14.58 9.43 -4.33
C GLY A 173 13.51 9.07 -3.28
N ALA A 174 12.96 10.07 -2.59
CA ALA A 174 11.87 9.89 -1.63
C ALA A 174 10.61 9.33 -2.29
N VAL A 175 10.25 9.84 -3.48
CA VAL A 175 9.10 9.33 -4.25
C VAL A 175 9.30 7.85 -4.63
N VAL A 176 10.47 7.49 -5.13
CA VAL A 176 10.77 6.09 -5.49
C VAL A 176 10.73 5.18 -4.26
N ALA A 177 11.35 5.61 -3.16
CA ALA A 177 11.39 4.86 -1.90
C ALA A 177 9.96 4.62 -1.35
N ALA A 178 9.15 5.68 -1.28
CA ALA A 178 7.77 5.58 -0.81
C ALA A 178 6.89 4.75 -1.75
N ALA A 179 7.05 4.91 -3.07
CA ALA A 179 6.29 4.18 -4.06
C ALA A 179 6.54 2.66 -3.97
N ALA A 180 7.80 2.25 -3.78
CA ALA A 180 8.16 0.84 -3.56
C ALA A 180 7.51 0.28 -2.29
N ALA A 181 7.57 1.04 -1.20
CA ALA A 181 6.96 0.66 0.07
C ALA A 181 5.43 0.62 0.00
N TYR A 182 4.79 1.52 -0.73
CA TYR A 182 3.32 1.52 -0.90
C TYR A 182 2.85 0.33 -1.73
N ALA A 183 3.56 0.02 -2.82
CA ALA A 183 3.24 -1.13 -3.65
C ALA A 183 3.37 -2.44 -2.86
N GLU A 184 4.49 -2.65 -2.16
CA GLU A 184 4.74 -3.86 -1.37
C GLU A 184 3.87 -3.91 -0.11
N GLY A 185 3.75 -2.79 0.61
CA GLY A 185 2.95 -2.70 1.83
C GLY A 185 1.46 -2.88 1.59
N GLY A 186 0.94 -2.41 0.46
CA GLY A 186 -0.45 -2.64 0.08
C GLY A 186 -0.79 -4.12 -0.15
N LEU A 187 0.14 -4.88 -0.75
CA LEU A 187 0.02 -6.33 -0.89
C LEU A 187 0.14 -7.02 0.48
N LEU A 188 1.14 -6.62 1.26
CA LEU A 188 1.42 -7.24 2.56
C LEU A 188 0.32 -6.96 3.59
N ALA A 189 -0.35 -5.80 3.52
CA ALA A 189 -1.48 -5.45 4.36
C ALA A 189 -2.68 -6.40 4.22
N ARG A 190 -2.81 -7.09 3.08
CA ARG A 190 -3.85 -8.11 2.87
C ARG A 190 -3.48 -9.46 3.49
N GLU A 191 -2.19 -9.72 3.71
CA GLU A 191 -1.67 -10.96 4.28
C GLU A 191 -1.52 -10.88 5.80
N LEU A 192 -0.85 -9.83 6.29
CA LEU A 192 -0.55 -9.62 7.71
C LEU A 192 -1.62 -8.81 8.45
N GLY A 193 -2.37 -8.01 7.70
CA GLY A 193 -3.25 -6.99 8.25
C GLY A 193 -2.70 -5.58 8.09
N PRO A 194 -3.59 -4.58 7.99
CA PRO A 194 -3.21 -3.20 7.68
C PRO A 194 -2.28 -2.55 8.70
N TRP A 195 -2.67 -2.58 9.96
CA TRP A 195 -1.88 -1.95 11.03
C TRP A 195 -0.67 -2.79 11.45
N GLN A 196 -0.75 -4.11 11.29
CA GLN A 196 0.36 -5.02 11.56
C GLN A 196 1.52 -4.77 10.61
N THR A 197 1.22 -4.51 9.33
CA THR A 197 2.24 -4.25 8.30
C THR A 197 3.11 -3.06 8.67
N ILE A 198 2.51 -1.90 8.99
CA ILE A 198 3.32 -0.73 9.38
C ILE A 198 4.00 -0.95 10.75
N SER A 199 3.32 -1.60 11.70
CA SER A 199 3.88 -1.84 13.02
C SER A 199 5.12 -2.73 12.96
N TRP A 200 5.10 -3.83 12.20
CA TRP A 200 6.27 -4.68 12.02
C TRP A 200 7.40 -4.01 11.23
N ALA A 201 7.07 -3.16 10.25
CA ALA A 201 8.07 -2.37 9.52
C ALA A 201 8.77 -1.36 10.44
N LEU A 202 8.02 -0.70 11.34
CA LEU A 202 8.57 0.20 12.37
C LEU A 202 9.48 -0.55 13.34
N VAL A 203 9.04 -1.68 13.87
CA VAL A 203 9.86 -2.50 14.79
C VAL A 203 11.13 -3.00 14.10
N LEU A 204 11.05 -3.42 12.84
CA LEU A 204 12.21 -3.88 12.08
C LEU A 204 13.25 -2.77 11.87
N SER A 205 12.80 -1.54 11.64
CA SER A 205 13.69 -0.38 11.46
C SER A 205 14.18 0.26 12.76
N ALA A 206 13.61 -0.12 13.91
CA ALA A 206 13.87 0.51 15.20
C ALA A 206 15.35 0.58 15.57
N PRO A 207 16.17 -0.48 15.44
CA PRO A 207 17.59 -0.40 15.82
C PRO A 207 18.34 0.67 15.01
N LEU A 208 18.12 0.70 13.69
CA LEU A 208 18.75 1.70 12.82
C LEU A 208 18.28 3.11 13.17
N MET A 209 16.96 3.30 13.33
CA MET A 209 16.40 4.62 13.62
C MET A 209 16.80 5.12 15.00
N ALA A 210 16.95 4.25 15.99
CA ALA A 210 17.45 4.61 17.33
C ALA A 210 18.91 5.06 17.27
N VAL A 211 19.77 4.33 16.55
CA VAL A 211 21.18 4.71 16.37
C VAL A 211 21.29 6.07 15.67
N LEU A 212 20.56 6.28 14.58
CA LEU A 212 20.58 7.55 13.85
C LEU A 212 20.05 8.71 14.71
N SER A 213 19.02 8.46 15.54
CA SER A 213 18.53 9.46 16.51
C SER A 213 19.57 9.81 17.55
N GLY A 214 20.26 8.79 18.09
CA GLY A 214 21.34 9.00 19.05
C GLY A 214 22.51 9.81 18.46
N ILE A 215 22.92 9.51 17.23
CA ILE A 215 23.93 10.28 16.50
C ILE A 215 23.46 11.73 16.31
N ALA A 216 22.22 11.93 15.91
CA ALA A 216 21.67 13.27 15.69
C ALA A 216 21.65 14.12 16.97
N VAL A 217 21.27 13.53 18.11
CA VAL A 217 21.26 14.21 19.42
C VAL A 217 22.68 14.51 19.89
N ALA A 218 23.62 13.61 19.66
CA ALA A 218 25.02 13.82 19.99
C ALA A 218 25.69 14.91 19.15
N ALA A 219 25.26 15.05 17.89
CA ALA A 219 25.83 16.03 16.96
C ALA A 219 25.28 17.46 17.14
N GLN A 220 24.04 17.61 17.58
CA GLN A 220 23.38 18.91 17.69
C GLN A 220 22.44 18.96 18.90
N PRO A 221 22.54 19.98 19.78
CA PRO A 221 21.61 20.20 20.88
C PRO A 221 20.15 20.35 20.35
N LEU A 222 19.21 19.78 21.09
CA LEU A 222 17.77 19.87 20.75
C LEU A 222 17.20 21.20 21.28
N THR A 223 17.49 22.30 20.59
CA THR A 223 16.94 23.62 20.86
C THR A 223 15.79 23.90 19.91
N ALA A 224 14.59 23.50 20.28
CA ALA A 224 13.44 23.66 19.41
C ALA A 224 12.29 24.39 20.10
N SER A 225 11.53 25.18 19.33
CA SER A 225 10.35 25.90 19.81
C SER A 225 9.20 24.93 20.13
N PRO A 226 8.21 25.35 20.94
CA PRO A 226 7.00 24.55 21.19
C PRO A 226 6.26 24.15 19.89
N ALA A 227 6.23 25.03 18.88
CA ALA A 227 5.61 24.73 17.58
C ALA A 227 6.36 23.62 16.81
N GLN A 228 7.70 23.61 16.88
CA GLN A 228 8.52 22.55 16.29
C GLN A 228 8.34 21.21 17.00
N TRP A 229 8.23 21.21 18.33
CA TRP A 229 7.93 20.00 19.09
C TRP A 229 6.51 19.47 18.83
N ALA A 230 5.51 20.34 18.71
CA ALA A 230 4.15 19.94 18.34
C ALA A 230 4.11 19.34 16.93
N SER A 231 4.83 19.98 15.98
CA SER A 231 4.97 19.46 14.62
C SER A 231 5.66 18.10 14.59
N PHE A 232 6.73 17.94 15.36
CA PHE A 232 7.45 16.67 15.51
C PHE A 232 6.56 15.57 16.11
N ALA A 233 5.81 15.89 17.17
CA ALA A 233 4.85 14.95 17.77
C ALA A 233 3.79 14.47 16.76
N TYR A 234 3.25 15.40 15.95
CA TYR A 234 2.36 15.04 14.86
C TYR A 234 3.04 14.10 13.84
N LEU A 235 4.27 14.40 13.43
CA LEU A 235 5.02 13.58 12.49
C LEU A 235 5.25 12.15 13.02
N GLY A 236 5.56 12.00 14.30
CA GLY A 236 5.78 10.69 14.94
C GLY A 236 4.48 9.91 15.15
N VAL A 237 3.48 10.53 15.75
CA VAL A 237 2.25 9.85 16.16
C VAL A 237 1.26 9.73 15.00
N VAL A 238 0.94 10.88 14.38
CA VAL A 238 -0.14 10.92 13.38
C VAL A 238 0.38 10.50 12.00
N SER A 239 1.42 11.15 11.49
CA SER A 239 1.89 10.86 10.14
C SER A 239 2.52 9.47 10.03
N MET A 240 3.42 9.10 10.95
CA MET A 240 4.20 7.86 10.85
C MET A 240 3.46 6.61 11.33
N PHE A 241 2.47 6.74 12.21
CA PHE A 241 1.73 5.59 12.74
C PHE A 241 0.25 5.59 12.33
N LEU A 242 -0.54 6.55 12.82
CA LEU A 242 -2.00 6.57 12.58
C LEU A 242 -2.37 6.77 11.10
N GLY A 243 -1.62 7.61 10.39
CA GLY A 243 -1.81 7.87 8.96
C GLY A 243 -1.59 6.60 8.13
N PHE A 244 -0.52 5.84 8.42
CA PHE A 244 -0.28 4.55 7.76
C PHE A 244 -1.29 3.49 8.15
N LEU A 245 -1.75 3.47 9.39
CA LEU A 245 -2.84 2.59 9.81
C LEU A 245 -4.09 2.86 8.97
N ALA A 246 -4.48 4.12 8.85
CA ALA A 246 -5.64 4.53 8.05
C ALA A 246 -5.43 4.21 6.56
N TRP A 247 -4.26 4.55 6.00
CA TRP A 247 -3.92 4.32 4.60
C TRP A 247 -3.96 2.84 4.22
N TYR A 248 -3.23 1.98 4.94
CA TYR A 248 -3.22 0.55 4.66
C TYR A 248 -4.58 -0.11 4.93
N ARG A 249 -5.36 0.41 5.88
CA ARG A 249 -6.74 -0.03 6.09
C ARG A 249 -7.63 0.32 4.89
N GLY A 250 -7.44 1.49 4.31
CA GLY A 250 -8.08 1.88 3.07
C GLY A 250 -7.75 0.92 1.92
N LEU A 251 -6.47 0.63 1.71
CA LEU A 251 -5.99 -0.28 0.66
C LEU A 251 -6.41 -1.74 0.86
N ALA A 252 -6.59 -2.18 2.12
CA ALA A 252 -7.01 -3.55 2.42
C ALA A 252 -8.51 -3.77 2.23
N TYR A 253 -9.34 -2.82 2.66
CA TYR A 253 -10.81 -2.95 2.67
C TYR A 253 -11.51 -2.36 1.45
N GLY A 254 -10.83 -1.51 0.68
CA GLY A 254 -11.38 -0.90 -0.53
C GLY A 254 -10.86 -1.54 -1.81
N PRO A 255 -11.49 -1.21 -2.97
CA PRO A 255 -10.87 -1.43 -4.26
C PRO A 255 -9.57 -0.62 -4.29
N MET A 256 -8.42 -1.30 -4.29
CA MET A 256 -7.08 -0.67 -4.20
C MET A 256 -6.92 0.47 -5.21
N ALA A 257 -7.50 0.29 -6.37
CA ALA A 257 -7.54 1.24 -7.45
C ALA A 257 -8.25 2.57 -7.10
N GLN A 258 -9.41 2.50 -6.46
CA GLN A 258 -10.16 3.70 -6.05
C GLN A 258 -9.45 4.42 -4.89
N VAL A 259 -8.92 3.66 -3.93
CA VAL A 259 -8.18 4.23 -2.80
C VAL A 259 -6.91 4.94 -3.28
N SER A 260 -6.19 4.36 -4.25
CA SER A 260 -4.98 4.99 -4.83
C SER A 260 -5.29 6.32 -5.53
N GLN A 261 -6.49 6.50 -6.09
CA GLN A 261 -6.88 7.78 -6.70
C GLN A 261 -7.06 8.90 -5.67
N ILE A 262 -7.47 8.56 -4.43
CA ILE A 262 -7.65 9.55 -3.36
C ILE A 262 -6.32 10.24 -3.03
N GLN A 263 -5.19 9.56 -3.22
CA GLN A 263 -3.86 10.14 -3.00
C GLN A 263 -3.58 11.35 -3.90
N LEU A 264 -4.27 11.50 -5.04
CA LEU A 264 -4.15 12.68 -5.91
C LEU A 264 -4.64 13.98 -5.25
N VAL A 265 -5.43 13.88 -4.19
CA VAL A 265 -5.86 15.04 -3.40
C VAL A 265 -4.74 15.54 -2.46
N GLN A 266 -3.80 14.67 -2.10
CA GLN A 266 -2.73 14.99 -1.14
C GLN A 266 -1.90 16.23 -1.54
N PRO A 267 -1.39 16.37 -2.77
CA PRO A 267 -0.60 17.55 -3.17
C PRO A 267 -1.39 18.87 -3.05
N VAL A 268 -2.68 18.83 -3.38
CA VAL A 268 -3.56 20.01 -3.25
C VAL A 268 -3.69 20.44 -1.80
N LEU A 269 -3.95 19.48 -0.90
CA LEU A 269 -4.01 19.75 0.53
C LEU A 269 -2.66 20.23 1.07
N THR A 270 -1.55 19.62 0.62
CA THR A 270 -0.20 19.99 1.06
C THR A 270 0.13 21.44 0.68
N LEU A 271 -0.20 21.86 -0.56
CA LEU A 271 -0.04 23.24 -0.99
C LEU A 271 -0.90 24.21 -0.18
N GLY A 272 -2.15 23.85 0.11
CA GLY A 272 -3.02 24.63 1.00
C GLY A 272 -2.43 24.80 2.40
N TRP A 273 -1.88 23.72 2.98
CA TRP A 273 -1.22 23.78 4.29
C TRP A 273 0.09 24.58 4.25
N ALA A 274 0.88 24.47 3.16
CA ALA A 274 2.09 25.28 2.99
C ALA A 274 1.78 26.78 2.97
N ALA A 275 0.73 27.18 2.27
CA ALA A 275 0.26 28.57 2.28
C ALA A 275 -0.23 29.02 3.66
N LEU A 276 -1.04 28.19 4.33
CA LEU A 276 -1.66 28.55 5.62
C LEU A 276 -0.66 28.56 6.79
N LEU A 277 0.23 27.56 6.86
CA LEU A 277 1.11 27.38 8.02
C LEU A 277 2.47 28.04 7.86
N LEU A 278 2.96 28.15 6.63
CA LEU A 278 4.30 28.68 6.33
C LEU A 278 4.24 30.04 5.67
N GLY A 279 3.05 30.54 5.28
CA GLY A 279 2.91 31.79 4.54
C GLY A 279 3.51 31.73 3.13
N GLU A 280 3.74 30.51 2.58
CA GLU A 280 4.29 30.36 1.23
C GLU A 280 3.32 30.89 0.19
N SER A 281 3.79 31.81 -0.68
CA SER A 281 2.97 32.32 -1.78
C SER A 281 2.77 31.24 -2.83
N LEU A 282 1.52 30.93 -3.15
CA LEU A 282 1.18 30.04 -4.27
C LEU A 282 1.38 30.81 -5.58
N THR A 283 2.57 30.66 -6.16
CA THR A 283 2.84 31.26 -7.47
C THR A 283 2.07 30.52 -8.57
N LEU A 284 1.77 31.22 -9.67
CA LEU A 284 1.10 30.62 -10.81
C LEU A 284 1.89 29.41 -11.35
N SER A 285 3.21 29.49 -11.36
CA SER A 285 4.09 28.36 -11.76
C SER A 285 3.95 27.14 -10.85
N THR A 286 3.86 27.33 -9.54
CA THR A 286 3.62 26.23 -8.57
C THR A 286 2.25 25.59 -8.80
N ALA A 287 1.21 26.42 -9.01
CA ALA A 287 -0.14 25.92 -9.28
C ALA A 287 -0.23 25.16 -10.60
N LEU A 288 0.35 25.68 -11.68
CA LEU A 288 0.39 25.02 -12.99
C LEU A 288 1.22 23.73 -12.96
N GLY A 289 2.38 23.75 -12.29
CA GLY A 289 3.23 22.56 -12.11
C GLY A 289 2.49 21.46 -11.35
N ALA A 290 1.85 21.80 -10.24
CA ALA A 290 1.05 20.85 -9.47
C ALA A 290 -0.10 20.26 -10.30
N LEU A 291 -0.85 21.12 -11.03
CA LEU A 291 -1.96 20.68 -11.89
C LEU A 291 -1.47 19.73 -12.99
N ALA A 292 -0.37 20.05 -13.66
CA ALA A 292 0.22 19.20 -14.71
C ALA A 292 0.61 17.82 -14.17
N VAL A 293 1.34 17.77 -13.05
CA VAL A 293 1.78 16.49 -12.43
C VAL A 293 0.58 15.68 -11.93
N ILE A 294 -0.39 16.31 -11.27
CA ILE A 294 -1.60 15.65 -10.78
C ILE A 294 -2.44 15.08 -11.94
N ALA A 295 -2.61 15.85 -13.02
CA ALA A 295 -3.35 15.39 -14.20
C ALA A 295 -2.67 14.18 -14.86
N CYS A 296 -1.35 14.21 -15.02
CA CYS A 296 -0.58 13.09 -15.58
C CYS A 296 -0.61 11.86 -14.66
N ALA A 297 -0.41 12.05 -13.35
CA ALA A 297 -0.50 10.97 -12.37
C ALA A 297 -1.89 10.34 -12.34
N GLY A 298 -2.94 11.17 -12.38
CA GLY A 298 -4.33 10.74 -12.49
C GLY A 298 -4.61 9.97 -13.77
N GLY A 299 -4.07 10.41 -14.91
CA GLY A 299 -4.12 9.71 -16.18
C GLY A 299 -3.49 8.31 -16.11
N ALA A 300 -2.31 8.19 -15.52
CA ALA A 300 -1.62 6.92 -15.34
C ALA A 300 -2.44 5.95 -14.47
N VAL A 301 -2.97 6.41 -13.35
CA VAL A 301 -3.81 5.60 -12.48
C VAL A 301 -5.10 5.16 -13.18
N ARG A 302 -5.80 6.08 -13.87
CA ARG A 302 -7.04 5.77 -14.60
C ARG A 302 -6.84 4.75 -15.72
N THR A 303 -5.78 4.86 -16.51
CA THR A 303 -5.49 3.93 -17.60
C THR A 303 -5.14 2.52 -17.11
N ARG A 304 -4.58 2.39 -15.91
CA ARG A 304 -4.40 1.10 -15.25
C ARG A 304 -5.75 0.45 -14.90
N LEU A 305 -6.73 1.26 -14.46
CA LEU A 305 -8.04 0.80 -13.98
C LEU A 305 -9.01 0.41 -15.09
N ALA A 306 -8.83 0.96 -16.29
CA ALA A 306 -9.75 0.75 -17.43
C ALA A 306 -9.70 -0.69 -18.00
N ARG A 307 -8.81 -1.56 -17.52
CA ARG A 307 -8.76 -2.97 -17.92
C ARG A 307 -9.58 -3.83 -16.95
N PRO A 308 -10.60 -4.55 -17.44
CA PRO A 308 -11.23 -5.62 -16.67
C PRO A 308 -10.19 -6.69 -16.37
N THR A 309 -10.13 -7.16 -15.13
CA THR A 309 -9.38 -8.38 -14.78
C THR A 309 -9.89 -9.53 -15.65
N PRO A 310 -9.01 -10.35 -16.26
CA PRO A 310 -9.43 -11.47 -17.13
C PRO A 310 -10.38 -12.46 -16.47
N ASP A 311 -10.42 -12.53 -15.14
CA ASP A 311 -11.30 -13.43 -14.38
C ASP A 311 -12.76 -12.98 -14.24
N ALA A 312 -13.13 -11.77 -14.69
CA ALA A 312 -14.52 -11.33 -14.69
C ALA A 312 -15.28 -11.70 -15.97
N ALA A 313 -14.61 -12.24 -16.97
CA ALA A 313 -15.19 -12.69 -18.22
C ALA A 313 -15.20 -14.23 -18.31
N SER A 314 -15.78 -14.90 -17.32
CA SER A 314 -16.36 -16.23 -17.58
C SER A 314 -17.71 -16.01 -18.26
N PRO A 315 -17.85 -16.29 -19.53
CA PRO A 315 -19.16 -16.27 -20.13
C PRO A 315 -19.95 -17.42 -19.51
N LEU A 316 -20.99 -17.08 -18.77
CA LEU A 316 -22.12 -17.99 -18.63
C LEU A 316 -22.46 -18.43 -20.04
N GLY A 317 -22.13 -19.69 -20.32
CA GLY A 317 -22.35 -20.32 -21.58
C GLY A 317 -23.76 -20.02 -22.06
N SER A 318 -23.86 -19.33 -23.15
CA SER A 318 -25.03 -19.36 -24.03
C SER A 318 -25.16 -20.78 -24.58
N GLY A 319 -25.69 -21.65 -23.73
CA GLY A 319 -26.22 -22.93 -24.16
C GLY A 319 -27.39 -22.64 -25.08
N VAL A 320 -27.07 -22.55 -26.37
CA VAL A 320 -28.07 -22.67 -27.44
C VAL A 320 -28.79 -23.96 -27.18
N LEU A 321 -30.04 -23.84 -26.72
CA LEU A 321 -31.03 -24.90 -26.75
C LEU A 321 -31.23 -25.32 -28.23
N ARG A 322 -30.44 -26.27 -28.70
CA ARG A 322 -30.81 -27.09 -29.84
C ARG A 322 -32.02 -27.92 -29.41
N ARG A 323 -33.20 -27.50 -29.81
CA ARG A 323 -34.37 -28.36 -29.87
C ARG A 323 -34.00 -29.60 -30.71
N GLY A 324 -33.61 -30.67 -30.06
CA GLY A 324 -33.58 -32.00 -30.63
C GLY A 324 -34.94 -32.63 -30.45
N SER A 325 -35.58 -32.92 -31.57
CA SER A 325 -36.79 -33.67 -31.70
C SER A 325 -36.76 -34.98 -30.94
N VAL A 326 -37.75 -35.18 -30.09
CA VAL A 326 -38.08 -36.42 -29.39
C VAL A 326 -38.67 -37.39 -30.45
N PRO A 327 -38.13 -38.64 -30.64
CA PRO A 327 -38.86 -39.70 -31.35
C PRO A 327 -39.85 -40.37 -30.40
N PRO A 328 -40.98 -40.86 -30.91
CA PRO A 328 -42.04 -41.48 -30.12
C PRO A 328 -41.65 -42.89 -29.64
N PRO A 329 -42.31 -43.40 -28.59
CA PRO A 329 -41.99 -44.70 -28.02
C PRO A 329 -42.54 -45.85 -28.83
N GLU A 330 -41.69 -46.76 -29.28
CA GLU A 330 -42.06 -48.09 -29.80
C GLU A 330 -42.51 -48.98 -28.69
N ARG A 331 -43.74 -49.54 -28.86
CA ARG A 331 -44.25 -50.64 -28.09
C ARG A 331 -43.57 -51.92 -28.58
N VAL A 332 -43.01 -52.71 -27.68
CA VAL A 332 -42.74 -54.11 -27.88
C VAL A 332 -43.30 -54.90 -26.71
N SER A 333 -44.20 -55.76 -27.11
CA SER A 333 -44.91 -56.77 -26.34
C SER A 333 -44.02 -57.99 -26.04
N GLY A 334 -44.18 -58.53 -24.86
CA GLY A 334 -44.35 -59.97 -24.68
C GLY A 334 -43.14 -60.82 -24.34
N ALA A 335 -43.33 -61.51 -23.26
CA ALA A 335 -43.05 -62.92 -23.03
C ALA A 335 -41.87 -63.38 -22.20
N THR A 336 -42.24 -63.79 -20.99
CA THR A 336 -41.97 -65.12 -20.37
C THR A 336 -40.54 -65.53 -19.94
N ALA A 337 -40.42 -65.64 -18.64
CA ALA A 337 -40.18 -66.87 -17.86
C ALA A 337 -38.74 -67.38 -17.61
N ARG A 338 -38.58 -67.69 -16.35
CA ARG A 338 -37.83 -68.78 -15.68
C ARG A 338 -36.48 -68.44 -15.05
N ARG A 339 -36.53 -68.43 -13.73
CA ARG A 339 -36.02 -69.42 -12.72
C ARG A 339 -34.48 -69.60 -12.72
N GLY A 340 -33.92 -69.46 -11.51
CA GLY A 340 -32.82 -70.29 -11.07
C GLY A 340 -31.84 -69.61 -10.08
N ALA A 341 -32.16 -69.82 -8.81
CA ALA A 341 -31.27 -70.33 -7.75
C ALA A 341 -30.10 -69.46 -7.27
N ALA A 342 -30.22 -69.03 -6.05
CA ALA A 342 -29.12 -68.86 -5.07
C ALA A 342 -28.63 -70.26 -4.63
N PRO A 343 -27.61 -70.45 -3.73
CA PRO A 343 -26.93 -69.60 -2.78
C PRO A 343 -25.44 -69.89 -2.58
N GLY A 344 -24.74 -69.17 -1.73
CA GLY A 344 -23.47 -69.57 -1.16
C GLY A 344 -22.69 -68.50 -0.45
N ALA A 345 -22.88 -68.31 0.81
CA ALA A 345 -21.87 -67.81 1.77
C ALA A 345 -21.29 -69.12 2.47
N PRO A 346 -20.33 -69.05 3.40
CA PRO A 346 -19.48 -68.00 4.00
C PRO A 346 -18.00 -68.44 4.19
N GLU A 347 -17.15 -67.65 4.84
CA GLU A 347 -16.14 -68.01 5.88
C GLU A 347 -15.05 -66.96 5.89
N GLN A 348 -14.88 -66.18 6.87
CA GLN A 348 -14.31 -66.27 8.24
C GLN A 348 -12.78 -66.37 8.25
N ARG A 349 -12.21 -65.53 9.14
CA ARG A 349 -10.94 -65.60 9.90
C ARG A 349 -9.77 -64.85 9.26
N SER A 350 -8.92 -64.14 9.98
CA SER A 350 -8.72 -63.85 11.41
C SER A 350 -7.55 -62.83 11.51
N ASP A 351 -7.65 -61.92 12.44
CA ASP A 351 -6.54 -61.20 13.04
C ASP A 351 -5.46 -62.13 13.63
N PRO A 352 -4.22 -61.72 13.87
CA PRO A 352 -3.91 -60.88 15.04
C PRO A 352 -2.74 -59.89 14.94
N ALA A 353 -2.79 -58.87 15.76
CA ALA A 353 -1.62 -58.18 16.34
C ALA A 353 -1.02 -59.09 17.48
N PRO A 354 0.08 -58.77 18.22
CA PRO A 354 0.83 -57.50 18.41
C PRO A 354 2.36 -57.70 18.63
N ALA A 355 2.98 -56.69 19.23
CA ALA A 355 4.22 -56.62 20.03
C ALA A 355 5.36 -55.85 19.39
N SER A 356 5.70 -54.71 19.93
CA SER A 356 6.48 -54.30 21.11
C SER A 356 7.99 -54.25 20.91
N ALA A 357 8.51 -53.13 21.34
CA ALA A 357 9.75 -52.93 22.12
C ALA A 357 10.97 -52.30 21.40
N ASP A 358 11.36 -51.23 22.02
CA ASP A 358 12.68 -50.78 22.46
C ASP A 358 13.77 -50.41 21.40
N ARG A 359 14.07 -49.14 21.30
CA ARG A 359 15.21 -48.41 21.91
C ARG A 359 15.18 -46.93 21.53
#